data_f08d0f85fb90946da689a71494a2709f
#
_entry.id   f08d0f85fb90946da689a71494a2709f
#
_cell.length_a   1.000
_cell.length_b   1.000
_cell.length_c   1.000
_cell.angle_alpha   90.00
_cell.angle_beta   90.00
_cell.angle_gamma   90.00
#
_symmetry.space_group_name_H-M   'P 1'
#
loop_
_entity.id
_entity.type
_entity.pdbx_description
1 polymer ?
#
loop_
_entity_poly.entity_id
_entity_poly.type
_entity_poly.pdbx_seq_one_letter_code
_entity_poly.pdbx_strand_id
1 'polypeptide(L)'
;MHVLSTAGHVDHGKSSLILALTGTDPDRWKEEKERGLTIDLGFAHLRLPSGQELSLVDVPGHIRFIKNMLAGVGAIDGAIFVVAANEVWKPQSEEHLRILDLLGTKTGIIVITKADLVDEEWLELARMEIGEHVAGSFLEKAPVIAVDSLSRRGLDQLMVEIEKLLASTPNAANLNRPRLWIDRVFSSRGSGTVVTGTLTGGDVRLDQELAIFHSSGRSWNVMVSNLTKEFFEDLGDTSSKVRVRSLESHGAKLSIADPGRRLALNLLGVSPNQVSRGDVLLDPSQWCATSTFDATIKVLPNLSHGITKKGAYAIYVGSGDFPAGINVLGKGELKSGEVGAIRVHLNSVVPLTKGDRFILRELGRRETVAGGEVTNVNPLTPVSKPAPPFDIMQIVKERGFIDARLLYKMTGKNVSPNAGERYVISESLETEITRELTERAVNAGELGFDISELDEISRAVLQGIQDLTVDSSRVYSSRFGQMRDTLSKHPFIKELESSLFKPPAPDGVNRQQLRELVRQGLVIDCEGIYYSPLALSRAKEVIWELSLTEQNGFTVSQLRDKLDTSRKYLLALVGYLDTHGFTRRAGDLRRPGPALVREFSKS
;
A
#
# COMPACT_ATOMS: atom_id res chain seq x y z
N MET A 1 4.78 -24.50 5.87
CA MET A 1 5.41 -25.34 4.83
C MET A 1 6.66 -24.64 4.35
N HIS A 2 7.70 -25.39 3.93
CA HIS A 2 9.00 -24.81 3.58
C HIS A 2 9.39 -25.08 2.13
N VAL A 3 10.27 -24.25 1.59
CA VAL A 3 10.87 -24.39 0.27
C VAL A 3 12.39 -24.39 0.42
N LEU A 4 13.06 -25.44 0.03
CA LEU A 4 14.53 -25.47 -0.09
C LEU A 4 14.94 -25.48 -1.55
N SER A 5 16.06 -24.84 -1.89
CA SER A 5 16.63 -24.95 -3.22
C SER A 5 17.95 -25.70 -3.18
N THR A 6 18.27 -26.43 -4.26
CA THR A 6 19.63 -26.86 -4.50
C THR A 6 20.49 -25.69 -4.94
N ALA A 7 21.80 -25.74 -4.71
CA ALA A 7 22.79 -24.82 -5.23
C ALA A 7 24.10 -25.55 -5.43
N GLY A 8 25.00 -25.04 -6.28
CA GLY A 8 26.28 -25.65 -6.56
C GLY A 8 26.57 -25.75 -8.06
N HIS A 9 27.78 -26.24 -8.40
CA HIS A 9 28.26 -26.31 -9.77
C HIS A 9 27.43 -27.23 -10.68
N VAL A 10 27.49 -27.04 -11.99
CA VAL A 10 26.99 -28.02 -12.97
C VAL A 10 27.67 -29.37 -12.76
N ASP A 11 26.98 -30.46 -13.02
CA ASP A 11 27.48 -31.85 -12.87
C ASP A 11 27.86 -32.28 -11.43
N HIS A 12 27.64 -31.43 -10.41
CA HIS A 12 27.79 -31.82 -9.01
C HIS A 12 26.63 -32.70 -8.48
N GLY A 13 25.71 -33.15 -9.34
CA GLY A 13 24.68 -34.13 -8.97
C GLY A 13 23.46 -33.55 -8.25
N LYS A 14 23.12 -32.27 -8.43
CA LYS A 14 21.93 -31.64 -7.83
C LYS A 14 20.63 -32.38 -8.18
N SER A 15 20.35 -32.56 -9.49
CA SER A 15 19.16 -33.24 -9.99
C SER A 15 19.13 -34.72 -9.60
N SER A 16 20.30 -35.37 -9.61
CA SER A 16 20.43 -36.78 -9.16
C SER A 16 20.13 -36.94 -7.66
N LEU A 17 20.56 -35.96 -6.84
CA LEU A 17 20.25 -35.92 -5.41
C LEU A 17 18.73 -35.77 -5.18
N ILE A 18 18.09 -34.85 -5.89
CA ILE A 18 16.63 -34.69 -5.81
C ILE A 18 15.91 -35.95 -6.23
N LEU A 19 16.31 -36.56 -7.35
CA LEU A 19 15.73 -37.84 -7.79
C LEU A 19 15.88 -38.95 -6.73
N ALA A 20 17.05 -39.05 -6.10
CA ALA A 20 17.32 -40.02 -5.06
C ALA A 20 16.48 -39.80 -3.79
N LEU A 21 16.24 -38.54 -3.41
CA LEU A 21 15.42 -38.15 -2.25
C LEU A 21 13.92 -38.33 -2.49
N THR A 22 13.44 -37.96 -3.68
CA THR A 22 11.99 -37.78 -3.94
C THR A 22 11.40 -38.84 -4.85
N GLY A 23 12.23 -39.55 -5.60
CA GLY A 23 11.78 -40.46 -6.69
C GLY A 23 11.27 -39.72 -7.93
N THR A 24 11.33 -38.39 -7.93
CA THR A 24 10.84 -37.54 -9.03
C THR A 24 12.04 -36.92 -9.77
N ASP A 25 12.10 -37.14 -11.08
CA ASP A 25 13.12 -36.55 -11.95
C ASP A 25 12.76 -35.06 -12.16
N PRO A 26 13.58 -34.10 -11.67
CA PRO A 26 13.32 -32.68 -11.83
C PRO A 26 13.53 -32.18 -13.27
N ASP A 27 14.37 -32.89 -14.07
CA ASP A 27 14.69 -32.55 -15.45
C ASP A 27 13.57 -33.00 -16.39
N ARG A 28 12.81 -32.07 -16.93
CA ARG A 28 11.60 -32.33 -17.72
C ARG A 28 11.82 -32.23 -19.23
N TRP A 29 12.80 -31.43 -19.65
CA TRP A 29 13.04 -31.18 -21.05
C TRP A 29 13.92 -32.29 -21.65
N LYS A 30 13.57 -32.69 -22.87
CA LYS A 30 14.36 -33.66 -23.61
C LYS A 30 15.81 -33.23 -23.78
N GLU A 31 15.99 -31.91 -23.98
CA GLU A 31 17.31 -31.28 -24.09
C GLU A 31 18.13 -31.34 -22.80
N GLU A 32 17.50 -31.27 -21.61
CA GLU A 32 18.17 -31.41 -20.32
C GLU A 32 18.73 -32.83 -20.19
N LYS A 33 17.92 -33.85 -20.56
CA LYS A 33 18.32 -35.26 -20.52
C LYS A 33 19.39 -35.61 -21.53
N GLU A 34 19.31 -35.01 -22.74
CA GLU A 34 20.30 -35.27 -23.80
C GLU A 34 21.65 -34.56 -23.51
N ARG A 35 21.63 -33.44 -22.83
CA ARG A 35 22.83 -32.65 -22.48
C ARG A 35 23.37 -32.97 -21.10
N GLY A 36 22.61 -33.67 -20.26
CA GLY A 36 22.98 -34.01 -18.87
C GLY A 36 23.05 -32.76 -17.95
N LEU A 37 22.38 -31.66 -18.31
CA LEU A 37 22.41 -30.44 -17.51
C LEU A 37 21.02 -29.79 -17.39
N THR A 38 20.71 -29.29 -16.21
CA THR A 38 19.48 -28.56 -15.93
C THR A 38 19.52 -27.17 -16.58
N ILE A 39 18.53 -26.84 -17.40
CA ILE A 39 18.41 -25.57 -18.15
C ILE A 39 17.44 -24.63 -17.43
N ASP A 40 16.28 -25.14 -17.03
CA ASP A 40 15.24 -24.39 -16.32
C ASP A 40 15.07 -24.92 -14.89
N LEU A 41 14.23 -24.27 -14.11
CA LEU A 41 13.95 -24.69 -12.73
C LEU A 41 13.32 -26.09 -12.72
N GLY A 42 13.87 -27.02 -11.95
CA GLY A 42 13.26 -28.28 -11.60
C GLY A 42 12.44 -28.15 -10.31
N PHE A 43 11.38 -28.94 -10.17
CA PHE A 43 10.56 -28.92 -8.96
C PHE A 43 10.21 -30.33 -8.54
N ALA A 44 10.44 -30.63 -7.28
CA ALA A 44 10.06 -31.87 -6.65
C ALA A 44 9.45 -31.60 -5.27
N HIS A 45 8.81 -32.54 -4.70
CA HIS A 45 8.33 -32.48 -3.32
C HIS A 45 8.85 -33.71 -2.55
N LEU A 46 9.16 -33.46 -1.30
CA LEU A 46 9.64 -34.49 -0.37
C LEU A 46 8.70 -34.57 0.81
N ARG A 47 8.27 -35.78 1.15
CA ARG A 47 7.60 -36.06 2.40
C ARG A 47 8.60 -36.66 3.36
N LEU A 48 8.84 -35.96 4.45
CA LEU A 48 9.79 -36.40 5.48
C LEU A 48 9.21 -37.52 6.37
N PRO A 49 10.04 -38.27 7.09
CA PRO A 49 9.59 -39.30 8.03
C PRO A 49 8.61 -38.78 9.09
N SER A 50 8.75 -37.53 9.53
CA SER A 50 7.82 -36.83 10.43
C SER A 50 6.42 -36.59 9.83
N GLY A 51 6.23 -36.79 8.52
CA GLY A 51 5.03 -36.45 7.77
C GLY A 51 4.99 -35.01 7.27
N GLN A 52 5.99 -34.21 7.61
CA GLN A 52 6.11 -32.82 7.10
C GLN A 52 6.42 -32.84 5.59
N GLU A 53 5.78 -31.95 4.86
CA GLU A 53 5.99 -31.79 3.41
C GLU A 53 6.93 -30.59 3.11
N LEU A 54 7.80 -30.78 2.14
CA LEU A 54 8.83 -29.85 1.70
C LEU A 54 8.79 -29.72 0.17
N SER A 55 8.83 -28.49 -0.32
CA SER A 55 9.08 -28.22 -1.74
C SER A 55 10.59 -28.12 -2.00
N LEU A 56 11.06 -28.81 -3.03
CA LEU A 56 12.44 -28.72 -3.51
C LEU A 56 12.46 -28.00 -4.86
N VAL A 57 13.33 -27.00 -4.96
CA VAL A 57 13.59 -26.27 -6.21
C VAL A 57 14.97 -26.65 -6.70
N ASP A 58 15.04 -27.33 -7.84
CA ASP A 58 16.30 -27.64 -8.49
C ASP A 58 16.70 -26.47 -9.41
N VAL A 59 17.85 -25.87 -9.12
CA VAL A 59 18.30 -24.72 -9.89
C VAL A 59 19.42 -25.12 -10.87
N PRO A 60 19.44 -24.53 -12.08
CA PRO A 60 20.49 -24.79 -13.03
C PRO A 60 21.85 -24.33 -12.50
N GLY A 61 22.88 -25.17 -12.68
CA GLY A 61 24.23 -24.90 -12.22
C GLY A 61 25.03 -24.00 -13.15
N HIS A 62 24.68 -23.94 -14.44
CA HIS A 62 25.50 -23.28 -15.45
C HIS A 62 25.28 -21.76 -15.50
N ILE A 63 26.36 -20.97 -15.61
CA ILE A 63 26.34 -19.47 -15.62
C ILE A 63 25.38 -18.88 -16.67
N ARG A 64 25.17 -19.54 -17.80
CA ARG A 64 24.21 -19.10 -18.82
C ARG A 64 22.77 -19.08 -18.32
N PHE A 65 22.44 -19.88 -17.30
CA PHE A 65 21.11 -20.03 -16.75
C PHE A 65 20.94 -19.38 -15.38
N ILE A 66 21.88 -18.52 -14.98
CA ILE A 66 21.85 -17.82 -13.69
C ILE A 66 20.54 -17.04 -13.49
N LYS A 67 19.95 -16.53 -14.58
CA LYS A 67 18.64 -15.89 -14.59
C LYS A 67 17.53 -16.85 -14.12
N ASN A 68 17.59 -18.10 -14.53
CA ASN A 68 16.65 -19.11 -14.11
C ASN A 68 16.88 -19.49 -12.65
N MET A 69 18.13 -19.62 -12.23
CA MET A 69 18.49 -19.83 -10.83
C MET A 69 17.91 -18.72 -9.93
N LEU A 70 18.16 -17.46 -10.28
CA LEU A 70 17.70 -16.32 -9.49
C LEU A 70 16.17 -16.28 -9.31
N ALA A 71 15.43 -16.70 -10.32
CA ALA A 71 13.97 -16.79 -10.21
C ALA A 71 13.49 -17.93 -9.29
N GLY A 72 14.32 -18.96 -9.08
CA GLY A 72 14.00 -20.09 -8.18
C GLY A 72 14.34 -19.81 -6.73
N VAL A 73 15.30 -18.94 -6.44
CA VAL A 73 15.81 -18.70 -5.09
C VAL A 73 15.25 -17.44 -4.42
N GLY A 74 14.37 -16.70 -5.08
CA GLY A 74 13.80 -15.46 -4.53
C GLY A 74 12.85 -15.63 -3.32
N ALA A 75 12.39 -16.86 -3.06
CA ALA A 75 11.46 -17.15 -1.96
C ALA A 75 11.71 -18.56 -1.39
N ILE A 76 12.93 -18.78 -0.88
CA ILE A 76 13.34 -20.03 -0.23
C ILE A 76 13.59 -19.82 1.25
N ASP A 77 13.38 -20.88 2.03
CA ASP A 77 13.65 -20.89 3.47
C ASP A 77 15.08 -21.33 3.79
N GLY A 78 15.73 -22.04 2.86
CA GLY A 78 17.10 -22.52 3.02
C GLY A 78 17.66 -23.17 1.76
N ALA A 79 18.92 -23.58 1.80
CA ALA A 79 19.63 -24.15 0.67
C ALA A 79 20.23 -25.54 0.97
N ILE A 80 20.14 -26.45 0.00
CA ILE A 80 20.95 -27.68 -0.07
C ILE A 80 22.11 -27.38 -1.02
N PHE A 81 23.27 -27.13 -0.46
CA PHE A 81 24.47 -26.73 -1.20
C PHE A 81 25.26 -27.97 -1.60
N VAL A 82 25.33 -28.26 -2.89
CA VAL A 82 25.84 -29.53 -3.44
C VAL A 82 27.23 -29.35 -4.02
N VAL A 83 28.16 -30.15 -3.54
CA VAL A 83 29.56 -30.19 -4.02
C VAL A 83 29.92 -31.66 -4.32
N ALA A 84 30.50 -31.95 -5.48
CA ALA A 84 30.95 -33.29 -5.81
C ALA A 84 32.32 -33.56 -5.16
N ALA A 85 32.45 -34.73 -4.51
CA ALA A 85 33.69 -35.10 -3.79
C ALA A 85 34.94 -35.12 -4.67
N ASN A 86 34.80 -35.60 -5.90
CA ASN A 86 35.91 -35.74 -6.85
C ASN A 86 36.34 -34.42 -7.55
N GLU A 87 35.54 -33.36 -7.45
CA GLU A 87 35.78 -32.10 -8.10
C GLU A 87 35.96 -30.90 -7.14
N VAL A 88 35.46 -31.05 -5.94
CA VAL A 88 35.47 -30.12 -4.83
C VAL A 88 34.93 -28.72 -5.24
N TRP A 89 35.54 -27.65 -4.81
CA TRP A 89 35.03 -26.29 -5.05
C TRP A 89 35.25 -25.79 -6.47
N LYS A 90 34.27 -25.15 -7.06
CA LYS A 90 34.29 -24.60 -8.43
C LYS A 90 33.82 -23.15 -8.45
N PRO A 91 34.20 -22.36 -9.49
CA PRO A 91 33.78 -20.97 -9.60
C PRO A 91 32.25 -20.74 -9.54
N GLN A 92 31.47 -21.71 -10.07
CA GLN A 92 30.00 -21.59 -10.01
C GLN A 92 29.46 -21.89 -8.60
N SER A 93 30.15 -22.73 -7.82
CA SER A 93 29.82 -22.92 -6.39
C SER A 93 29.99 -21.60 -5.64
N GLU A 94 31.07 -20.88 -5.89
CA GLU A 94 31.31 -19.56 -5.33
C GLU A 94 30.21 -18.54 -5.73
N GLU A 95 29.85 -18.49 -7.00
CA GLU A 95 28.78 -17.57 -7.48
C GLU A 95 27.44 -17.89 -6.81
N HIS A 96 27.06 -19.17 -6.71
CA HIS A 96 25.83 -19.59 -6.05
C HIS A 96 25.82 -19.27 -4.55
N LEU A 97 26.94 -19.49 -3.86
CA LEU A 97 27.08 -19.15 -2.44
C LEU A 97 26.88 -17.64 -2.23
N ARG A 98 27.55 -16.81 -3.05
CA ARG A 98 27.44 -15.34 -2.98
C ARG A 98 26.02 -14.86 -3.26
N ILE A 99 25.34 -15.41 -4.25
CA ILE A 99 23.95 -15.07 -4.55
C ILE A 99 23.02 -15.40 -3.36
N LEU A 100 23.14 -16.58 -2.78
CA LEU A 100 22.33 -16.98 -1.63
C LEU A 100 22.59 -16.09 -0.41
N ASP A 101 23.85 -15.76 -0.15
CA ASP A 101 24.25 -14.84 0.94
C ASP A 101 23.67 -13.43 0.73
N LEU A 102 23.75 -12.91 -0.49
CA LEU A 102 23.19 -11.60 -0.86
C LEU A 102 21.66 -11.57 -0.76
N LEU A 103 20.98 -12.67 -1.09
CA LEU A 103 19.54 -12.81 -0.91
C LEU A 103 19.13 -13.02 0.55
N GLY A 104 20.13 -13.17 1.46
CA GLY A 104 19.93 -13.29 2.88
C GLY A 104 19.38 -14.65 3.31
N THR A 105 19.68 -15.70 2.57
CA THR A 105 19.49 -17.07 3.02
C THR A 105 20.23 -17.26 4.34
N LYS A 106 19.56 -17.83 5.34
CA LYS A 106 20.11 -17.94 6.70
C LYS A 106 20.49 -19.35 7.10
N THR A 107 19.94 -20.33 6.41
CA THR A 107 20.06 -21.74 6.78
C THR A 107 20.39 -22.58 5.57
N GLY A 108 21.14 -23.65 5.77
CA GLY A 108 21.46 -24.60 4.72
C GLY A 108 22.14 -25.86 5.21
N ILE A 109 22.30 -26.81 4.30
CA ILE A 109 23.02 -28.07 4.49
C ILE A 109 23.99 -28.20 3.33
N ILE A 110 25.23 -28.57 3.62
CA ILE A 110 26.23 -28.89 2.59
C ILE A 110 26.17 -30.40 2.33
N VAL A 111 26.02 -30.75 1.06
CA VAL A 111 25.95 -32.14 0.63
C VAL A 111 27.11 -32.43 -0.30
N ILE A 112 28.00 -33.33 0.13
CA ILE A 112 29.09 -33.83 -0.69
C ILE A 112 28.59 -35.06 -1.44
N THR A 113 28.36 -34.92 -2.74
CA THR A 113 27.89 -36.00 -3.62
C THR A 113 29.05 -36.79 -4.23
N LYS A 114 28.73 -37.91 -4.89
CA LYS A 114 29.74 -38.78 -5.53
C LYS A 114 30.81 -39.28 -4.53
N ALA A 115 30.40 -39.47 -3.29
CA ALA A 115 31.32 -39.91 -2.23
C ALA A 115 31.88 -41.32 -2.42
N ASP A 116 31.28 -42.10 -3.30
CA ASP A 116 31.74 -43.42 -3.75
C ASP A 116 32.95 -43.38 -4.70
N LEU A 117 33.22 -42.24 -5.32
CA LEU A 117 34.33 -42.05 -6.28
C LEU A 117 35.65 -41.68 -5.62
N VAL A 118 35.69 -41.50 -4.30
CA VAL A 118 36.87 -41.09 -3.54
C VAL A 118 37.05 -41.93 -2.28
N ASP A 119 38.27 -41.98 -1.75
CA ASP A 119 38.54 -42.58 -0.45
C ASP A 119 38.24 -41.61 0.72
N GLU A 120 38.33 -42.10 1.94
CA GLU A 120 37.99 -41.33 3.13
C GLU A 120 39.00 -40.19 3.37
N GLU A 121 40.29 -40.38 3.03
CA GLU A 121 41.31 -39.33 3.17
C GLU A 121 41.02 -38.14 2.24
N TRP A 122 40.66 -38.42 0.99
CA TRP A 122 40.23 -37.40 0.05
C TRP A 122 38.94 -36.72 0.48
N LEU A 123 37.99 -37.46 1.05
CA LEU A 123 36.74 -36.89 1.53
C LEU A 123 36.96 -35.91 2.67
N GLU A 124 37.92 -36.17 3.59
CA GLU A 124 38.29 -35.24 4.65
C GLU A 124 38.97 -34.00 4.09
N LEU A 125 39.85 -34.12 3.09
CA LEU A 125 40.43 -32.96 2.41
C LEU A 125 39.35 -32.09 1.72
N ALA A 126 38.37 -32.73 1.08
CA ALA A 126 37.24 -32.06 0.48
C ALA A 126 36.40 -31.30 1.53
N ARG A 127 36.19 -31.85 2.72
CA ARG A 127 35.51 -31.17 3.84
C ARG A 127 36.27 -29.94 4.29
N MET A 128 37.59 -30.03 4.41
CA MET A 128 38.44 -28.90 4.80
C MET A 128 38.38 -27.75 3.77
N GLU A 129 38.57 -28.08 2.48
CA GLU A 129 38.51 -27.10 1.39
C GLU A 129 37.15 -26.41 1.34
N ILE A 130 36.05 -27.17 1.42
CA ILE A 130 34.70 -26.61 1.47
C ILE A 130 34.55 -25.68 2.68
N GLY A 131 35.06 -26.08 3.85
CA GLY A 131 35.03 -25.29 5.08
C GLY A 131 35.70 -23.92 4.92
N GLU A 132 36.86 -23.87 4.22
CA GLU A 132 37.56 -22.62 3.92
C GLU A 132 36.72 -21.69 3.02
N HIS A 133 36.08 -22.23 2.00
CA HIS A 133 35.28 -21.44 1.07
C HIS A 133 33.97 -20.91 1.67
N VAL A 134 33.32 -21.64 2.56
CA VAL A 134 32.07 -21.21 3.20
C VAL A 134 32.28 -20.34 4.43
N ALA A 135 33.53 -20.16 4.89
CA ALA A 135 33.87 -19.33 6.02
C ALA A 135 33.32 -17.89 5.87
N GLY A 136 32.72 -17.33 6.92
CA GLY A 136 32.07 -16.02 6.90
C GLY A 136 30.75 -15.94 6.12
N SER A 137 30.22 -17.06 5.60
CA SER A 137 28.93 -17.14 4.95
C SER A 137 27.86 -17.77 5.86
N PHE A 138 26.60 -17.81 5.41
CA PHE A 138 25.51 -18.48 6.14
C PHE A 138 25.72 -20.02 6.27
N LEU A 139 26.62 -20.61 5.50
CA LEU A 139 26.96 -22.04 5.53
C LEU A 139 28.14 -22.38 6.43
N GLU A 140 28.81 -21.41 7.06
CA GLU A 140 30.00 -21.68 7.92
C GLU A 140 29.76 -22.75 8.99
N LYS A 141 28.56 -22.76 9.57
CA LYS A 141 28.17 -23.72 10.62
C LYS A 141 27.18 -24.78 10.12
N ALA A 142 27.00 -24.87 8.81
CA ALA A 142 26.07 -25.83 8.25
C ALA A 142 26.58 -27.28 8.40
N PRO A 143 25.68 -28.26 8.62
CA PRO A 143 26.09 -29.66 8.61
C PRO A 143 26.59 -30.06 7.24
N VAL A 144 27.63 -30.91 7.20
CA VAL A 144 28.23 -31.46 5.97
C VAL A 144 27.98 -32.93 5.90
N ILE A 145 27.18 -33.36 4.93
CA ILE A 145 26.74 -34.76 4.76
C ILE A 145 27.29 -35.31 3.44
N ALA A 146 28.04 -36.40 3.54
CA ALA A 146 28.50 -37.15 2.35
C ALA A 146 27.43 -38.12 1.89
N VAL A 147 27.11 -38.08 0.59
CA VAL A 147 26.10 -38.97 0.00
C VAL A 147 26.57 -39.60 -1.30
N ASP A 148 26.09 -40.81 -1.53
CA ASP A 148 26.05 -41.42 -2.85
C ASP A 148 24.60 -41.61 -3.26
N SER A 149 24.21 -40.90 -4.31
CA SER A 149 22.82 -40.90 -4.80
C SER A 149 22.43 -42.24 -5.48
N LEU A 150 23.40 -42.98 -5.98
CA LEU A 150 23.17 -44.28 -6.66
C LEU A 150 22.95 -45.42 -5.65
N SER A 151 23.84 -45.55 -4.68
CA SER A 151 23.72 -46.59 -3.63
C SER A 151 22.78 -46.17 -2.48
N ARG A 152 22.34 -44.86 -2.47
CA ARG A 152 21.51 -44.25 -1.42
C ARG A 152 22.23 -44.09 -0.06
N ARG A 153 23.56 -44.29 -0.01
CA ARG A 153 24.37 -44.09 1.20
C ARG A 153 24.29 -42.63 1.64
N GLY A 154 24.06 -42.36 2.92
CA GLY A 154 24.00 -41.03 3.52
C GLY A 154 22.67 -40.28 3.34
N LEU A 155 21.72 -40.80 2.53
CA LEU A 155 20.43 -40.10 2.32
C LEU A 155 19.56 -40.06 3.59
N ASP A 156 19.56 -41.13 4.39
CA ASP A 156 18.80 -41.14 5.66
C ASP A 156 19.33 -40.10 6.63
N GLN A 157 20.66 -39.95 6.73
CA GLN A 157 21.27 -38.90 7.53
C GLN A 157 20.92 -37.52 7.02
N LEU A 158 20.95 -37.33 5.69
CA LEU A 158 20.53 -36.06 5.07
C LEU A 158 19.07 -35.73 5.38
N MET A 159 18.15 -36.69 5.34
CA MET A 159 16.75 -36.47 5.71
C MET A 159 16.60 -36.02 7.16
N VAL A 160 17.35 -36.61 8.09
CA VAL A 160 17.37 -36.19 9.50
C VAL A 160 17.86 -34.75 9.65
N GLU A 161 18.92 -34.37 8.93
CA GLU A 161 19.44 -32.97 8.99
C GLU A 161 18.47 -32.00 8.32
N ILE A 162 17.77 -32.36 7.26
CA ILE A 162 16.69 -31.55 6.69
C ILE A 162 15.58 -31.36 7.73
N GLU A 163 15.13 -32.38 8.44
CA GLU A 163 14.11 -32.23 9.51
C GLU A 163 14.56 -31.26 10.61
N LYS A 164 15.81 -31.37 11.08
CA LYS A 164 16.37 -30.46 12.07
C LYS A 164 16.40 -29.00 11.56
N LEU A 165 16.84 -28.80 10.31
CA LEU A 165 16.87 -27.50 9.68
C LEU A 165 15.47 -26.90 9.62
N LEU A 166 14.47 -27.64 9.17
CA LEU A 166 13.09 -27.15 9.09
C LEU A 166 12.48 -26.87 10.47
N ALA A 167 12.80 -27.69 11.48
CA ALA A 167 12.34 -27.44 12.85
C ALA A 167 12.87 -26.14 13.43
N SER A 168 14.06 -25.68 12.99
CA SER A 168 14.68 -24.42 13.41
C SER A 168 14.29 -23.23 12.53
N THR A 169 13.67 -23.48 11.37
CA THR A 169 13.31 -22.44 10.39
C THR A 169 11.88 -21.94 10.65
N PRO A 170 11.68 -20.62 10.89
CA PRO A 170 10.34 -20.10 11.10
C PRO A 170 9.45 -20.30 9.86
N ASN A 171 8.18 -20.57 10.07
CA ASN A 171 7.23 -20.57 8.98
C ASN A 171 7.12 -19.17 8.34
N ALA A 172 6.82 -19.14 7.05
CA ALA A 172 6.57 -17.91 6.32
C ALA A 172 5.44 -17.11 7.00
N ALA A 173 5.70 -15.82 7.26
CA ALA A 173 4.74 -14.96 7.94
C ALA A 173 3.51 -14.71 7.06
N ASN A 174 2.32 -14.87 7.65
CA ASN A 174 1.08 -14.42 7.04
C ASN A 174 0.80 -12.97 7.47
N LEU A 175 0.97 -12.05 6.55
CA LEU A 175 0.74 -10.62 6.73
C LEU A 175 -0.61 -10.18 6.16
N ASN A 176 -1.48 -11.13 5.76
CA ASN A 176 -2.72 -10.92 5.02
C ASN A 176 -2.53 -10.11 3.74
N ARG A 177 -1.36 -10.25 3.09
CA ARG A 177 -0.92 -9.48 1.94
C ARG A 177 -0.32 -10.40 0.89
N PRO A 178 -1.14 -11.22 0.21
CA PRO A 178 -0.67 -12.24 -0.71
C PRO A 178 0.06 -11.64 -1.90
N ARG A 179 1.19 -12.27 -2.26
CA ARG A 179 1.96 -12.00 -3.46
C ARG A 179 2.60 -13.29 -3.96
N LEU A 180 2.45 -13.57 -5.24
CA LEU A 180 3.07 -14.70 -5.91
C LEU A 180 3.75 -14.23 -7.18
N TRP A 181 5.09 -14.31 -7.22
CA TRP A 181 5.87 -14.10 -8.42
C TRP A 181 5.70 -15.30 -9.36
N ILE A 182 5.26 -15.06 -10.58
CA ILE A 182 4.99 -16.09 -11.56
C ILE A 182 6.31 -16.54 -12.20
N ASP A 183 6.65 -17.80 -12.01
CA ASP A 183 7.86 -18.41 -12.58
C ASP A 183 7.58 -19.24 -13.83
N ARG A 184 6.34 -19.75 -13.98
CA ARG A 184 5.89 -20.49 -15.16
C ARG A 184 4.44 -20.21 -15.48
N VAL A 185 4.14 -20.29 -16.78
CA VAL A 185 2.78 -20.18 -17.32
C VAL A 185 2.57 -21.31 -18.31
N PHE A 186 1.46 -21.99 -18.22
CA PHE A 186 1.07 -23.01 -19.18
C PHE A 186 -0.45 -23.10 -19.35
N SER A 187 -0.88 -23.67 -20.44
CA SER A 187 -2.29 -24.00 -20.67
C SER A 187 -2.56 -25.45 -20.33
N SER A 188 -3.63 -25.72 -19.61
CA SER A 188 -4.13 -27.07 -19.43
C SER A 188 -5.37 -27.27 -20.31
N ARG A 189 -5.44 -28.38 -21.07
CA ARG A 189 -6.59 -28.69 -21.94
C ARG A 189 -7.89 -28.64 -21.14
N GLY A 190 -8.80 -27.73 -21.49
CA GLY A 190 -10.09 -27.54 -20.81
C GLY A 190 -10.05 -26.76 -19.50
N SER A 191 -8.88 -26.38 -19.00
CA SER A 191 -8.74 -25.71 -17.69
C SER A 191 -8.35 -24.23 -17.76
N GLY A 192 -7.89 -23.73 -18.92
CA GLY A 192 -7.50 -22.32 -19.06
C GLY A 192 -6.04 -22.04 -18.70
N THR A 193 -5.77 -20.90 -18.13
CA THR A 193 -4.42 -20.42 -17.77
C THR A 193 -4.02 -20.94 -16.40
N VAL A 194 -2.89 -21.64 -16.35
CA VAL A 194 -2.29 -22.09 -15.09
C VAL A 194 -0.96 -21.37 -14.89
N VAL A 195 -0.78 -20.78 -13.72
CA VAL A 195 0.48 -20.14 -13.32
C VAL A 195 1.07 -20.86 -12.11
N THR A 196 2.40 -20.85 -12.00
CA THR A 196 3.08 -21.38 -10.82
C THR A 196 3.98 -20.34 -10.18
N GLY A 197 4.20 -20.47 -8.89
CA GLY A 197 5.08 -19.63 -8.10
C GLY A 197 5.06 -20.00 -6.62
N THR A 198 5.91 -19.36 -5.83
CA THR A 198 5.88 -19.49 -4.37
C THR A 198 5.06 -18.34 -3.78
N LEU A 199 4.04 -18.68 -2.99
CA LEU A 199 3.18 -17.70 -2.31
C LEU A 199 3.92 -17.07 -1.12
N THR A 200 3.87 -15.77 -1.02
CA THR A 200 4.45 -15.01 0.08
C THR A 200 3.44 -14.02 0.68
N GLY A 201 3.64 -13.64 1.92
CA GLY A 201 2.98 -12.50 2.57
C GLY A 201 1.51 -12.66 2.94
N GLY A 202 0.80 -13.66 2.44
CA GLY A 202 -0.61 -13.87 2.77
C GLY A 202 -1.16 -15.15 2.19
N ASP A 203 -2.35 -15.55 2.63
CA ASP A 203 -3.07 -16.71 2.10
C ASP A 203 -3.86 -16.37 0.83
N VAL A 204 -4.04 -17.37 -0.02
CA VAL A 204 -4.89 -17.31 -1.22
C VAL A 204 -5.97 -18.37 -1.12
N ARG A 205 -7.19 -18.01 -1.51
CA ARG A 205 -8.38 -18.86 -1.41
C ARG A 205 -9.00 -19.17 -2.76
N LEU A 206 -9.71 -20.27 -2.81
CA LEU A 206 -10.55 -20.60 -3.94
C LEU A 206 -11.57 -19.47 -4.18
N ASP A 207 -11.87 -19.18 -5.44
CA ASP A 207 -12.76 -18.11 -5.90
C ASP A 207 -12.35 -16.67 -5.53
N GLN A 208 -11.17 -16.48 -4.91
CA GLN A 208 -10.65 -15.14 -4.59
C GLN A 208 -10.38 -14.35 -5.87
N GLU A 209 -10.79 -13.08 -5.86
CA GLU A 209 -10.44 -12.11 -6.89
C GLU A 209 -9.07 -11.48 -6.57
N LEU A 210 -8.18 -11.54 -7.53
CA LEU A 210 -6.82 -10.99 -7.48
C LEU A 210 -6.54 -10.24 -8.79
N ALA A 211 -5.33 -9.72 -8.91
CA ALA A 211 -4.85 -9.13 -10.15
C ALA A 211 -3.48 -9.71 -10.53
N ILE A 212 -3.25 -9.91 -11.82
CA ILE A 212 -1.91 -10.10 -12.37
C ILE A 212 -1.37 -8.74 -12.74
N PHE A 213 -0.29 -8.37 -12.10
CA PHE A 213 0.49 -7.21 -12.43
C PHE A 213 1.54 -7.60 -13.48
N HIS A 214 1.50 -6.95 -14.65
CA HIS A 214 2.38 -7.27 -15.77
C HIS A 214 3.68 -6.49 -15.69
N SER A 215 4.78 -7.19 -15.45
CA SER A 215 6.12 -6.62 -15.31
C SER A 215 6.75 -6.16 -16.65
N SER A 216 6.30 -6.74 -17.76
CA SER A 216 6.77 -6.45 -19.13
C SER A 216 5.87 -5.45 -19.89
N GLY A 217 4.93 -4.81 -19.22
CA GLY A 217 3.97 -3.90 -19.82
C GLY A 217 4.58 -2.58 -20.27
N ARG A 218 4.52 -2.34 -21.56
CA ARG A 218 4.64 -1.09 -22.35
C ARG A 218 5.50 0.02 -21.72
N SER A 219 6.55 0.39 -22.43
CA SER A 219 7.32 1.62 -22.26
C SER A 219 6.38 2.78 -21.85
N TRP A 220 6.37 3.11 -20.58
CA TRP A 220 5.74 4.32 -20.09
C TRP A 220 6.65 5.48 -20.45
N ASN A 221 6.38 6.14 -21.59
CA ASN A 221 6.77 7.53 -21.76
C ASN A 221 5.91 8.42 -20.85
N VAL A 222 5.90 8.11 -19.57
CA VAL A 222 5.41 9.04 -18.55
C VAL A 222 6.54 10.00 -18.29
N MET A 223 6.40 11.20 -18.84
CA MET A 223 7.16 12.35 -18.40
C MET A 223 7.02 12.43 -16.87
N VAL A 224 8.11 12.14 -16.18
CA VAL A 224 8.25 12.16 -14.70
C VAL A 224 8.21 13.60 -14.16
N SER A 225 7.52 14.53 -14.81
CA SER A 225 7.53 15.94 -14.42
C SER A 225 6.45 16.34 -13.42
N ASN A 226 5.44 15.49 -13.15
CA ASN A 226 4.40 15.83 -12.16
C ASN A 226 3.83 14.54 -11.56
N LEU A 227 4.55 13.93 -10.63
CA LEU A 227 4.03 12.88 -9.75
C LEU A 227 3.14 13.52 -8.67
N THR A 228 2.03 14.09 -9.09
CA THR A 228 0.92 14.47 -8.22
C THR A 228 0.10 13.24 -7.83
N LYS A 229 -0.67 13.38 -6.78
CA LYS A 229 -1.51 12.40 -6.06
C LYS A 229 -2.22 11.31 -6.89
N GLU A 230 -2.41 11.49 -8.18
CA GLU A 230 -3.21 10.63 -9.07
C GLU A 230 -2.50 9.36 -9.57
N PHE A 231 -1.17 9.30 -9.50
CA PHE A 231 -0.40 8.16 -10.04
C PHE A 231 -0.59 6.84 -9.26
N PHE A 232 -1.12 6.91 -8.04
CA PHE A 232 -1.31 5.74 -7.18
C PHE A 232 -2.71 5.12 -7.25
N GLU A 233 -3.67 5.76 -7.91
CA GLU A 233 -5.06 5.29 -7.97
C GLU A 233 -5.35 4.38 -9.16
N ASP A 234 -4.53 4.41 -10.22
CA ASP A 234 -4.82 3.69 -11.46
C ASP A 234 -3.77 2.62 -11.82
N LEU A 235 -3.83 1.48 -11.15
CA LEU A 235 -3.19 0.23 -11.61
C LEU A 235 -3.97 -0.39 -12.81
N GLY A 236 -5.05 0.26 -13.26
CA GLY A 236 -6.02 -0.30 -14.18
C GLY A 236 -5.42 -0.84 -15.48
N ASP A 237 -4.52 -0.11 -16.12
CA ASP A 237 -3.94 -0.47 -17.42
C ASP A 237 -2.75 -1.44 -17.33
N THR A 238 -2.18 -1.66 -16.14
CA THR A 238 -1.00 -2.51 -15.91
C THR A 238 -1.35 -3.84 -15.26
N SER A 239 -2.62 -4.06 -14.93
CA SER A 239 -3.06 -5.28 -14.26
C SER A 239 -4.29 -5.90 -14.91
N SER A 240 -4.33 -7.23 -14.93
CA SER A 240 -5.50 -8.00 -15.37
C SER A 240 -6.20 -8.58 -14.14
N LYS A 241 -7.51 -8.27 -13.98
CA LYS A 241 -8.33 -8.90 -12.94
C LYS A 241 -8.50 -10.37 -13.23
N VAL A 242 -8.28 -11.21 -12.25
CA VAL A 242 -8.39 -12.65 -12.35
C VAL A 242 -9.12 -13.23 -11.15
N ARG A 243 -9.72 -14.40 -11.33
CA ARG A 243 -10.31 -15.18 -10.23
C ARG A 243 -9.65 -16.55 -10.14
N VAL A 244 -9.34 -16.98 -8.95
CA VAL A 244 -8.71 -18.28 -8.67
C VAL A 244 -9.75 -19.38 -8.81
N ARG A 245 -9.64 -20.19 -9.89
CA ARG A 245 -10.55 -21.32 -10.17
C ARG A 245 -10.15 -22.61 -9.44
N SER A 246 -8.86 -22.85 -9.29
CA SER A 246 -8.33 -23.96 -8.49
C SER A 246 -6.95 -23.61 -7.95
N LEU A 247 -6.66 -24.17 -6.76
CA LEU A 247 -5.34 -24.12 -6.13
C LEU A 247 -4.84 -25.56 -5.97
N GLU A 248 -3.61 -25.77 -6.36
CA GLU A 248 -2.95 -27.07 -6.20
C GLU A 248 -1.54 -26.88 -5.62
N SER A 249 -1.18 -27.73 -4.68
CA SER A 249 0.18 -27.85 -4.15
C SER A 249 0.53 -29.33 -4.04
N HIS A 250 1.68 -29.73 -4.57
CA HIS A 250 2.14 -31.13 -4.56
C HIS A 250 1.11 -32.15 -5.14
N GLY A 251 0.34 -31.73 -6.16
CA GLY A 251 -0.70 -32.55 -6.78
C GLY A 251 -2.01 -32.64 -5.98
N ALA A 252 -2.08 -32.06 -4.80
CA ALA A 252 -3.30 -31.97 -3.98
C ALA A 252 -4.05 -30.68 -4.22
N LYS A 253 -5.38 -30.75 -4.38
CA LYS A 253 -6.26 -29.60 -4.45
C LYS A 253 -6.48 -29.01 -3.07
N LEU A 254 -6.46 -27.68 -3.01
CA LEU A 254 -6.65 -26.92 -1.77
C LEU A 254 -7.83 -25.95 -1.93
N SER A 255 -8.50 -25.64 -0.82
CA SER A 255 -9.46 -24.53 -0.73
C SER A 255 -8.81 -23.23 -0.27
N ILE A 256 -7.72 -23.33 0.48
CA ILE A 256 -6.89 -22.23 0.97
C ILE A 256 -5.42 -22.67 0.94
N ALA A 257 -4.53 -21.74 0.59
CA ALA A 257 -3.09 -21.96 0.61
C ALA A 257 -2.40 -20.88 1.43
N ASP A 258 -1.60 -21.31 2.41
CA ASP A 258 -0.80 -20.43 3.27
C ASP A 258 0.49 -19.97 2.57
N PRO A 259 1.11 -18.84 3.00
CA PRO A 259 2.41 -18.41 2.50
C PRO A 259 3.51 -19.45 2.77
N GLY A 260 4.57 -19.42 1.96
CA GLY A 260 5.64 -20.41 1.97
C GLY A 260 5.32 -21.67 1.18
N ARG A 261 4.17 -21.73 0.50
CA ARG A 261 3.82 -22.84 -0.39
C ARG A 261 4.14 -22.53 -1.83
N ARG A 262 4.65 -23.55 -2.52
CA ARG A 262 4.65 -23.53 -3.97
C ARG A 262 3.29 -23.95 -4.51
N LEU A 263 2.71 -23.13 -5.38
CA LEU A 263 1.34 -23.32 -5.89
C LEU A 263 1.32 -23.41 -7.40
N ALA A 264 0.35 -24.18 -7.89
CA ALA A 264 -0.19 -24.07 -9.24
C ALA A 264 -1.61 -23.51 -9.13
N LEU A 265 -1.84 -22.37 -9.75
CA LEU A 265 -3.11 -21.64 -9.72
C LEU A 265 -3.74 -21.64 -11.10
N ASN A 266 -4.96 -22.15 -11.21
CA ASN A 266 -5.77 -21.99 -12.41
C ASN A 266 -6.53 -20.67 -12.31
N LEU A 267 -6.37 -19.80 -13.29
CA LEU A 267 -6.90 -18.44 -13.29
C LEU A 267 -7.95 -18.25 -14.39
N LEU A 268 -9.07 -17.64 -14.03
CA LEU A 268 -10.08 -17.13 -14.95
C LEU A 268 -9.84 -15.64 -15.20
N GLY A 269 -10.16 -15.18 -16.43
CA GLY A 269 -10.07 -13.77 -16.79
C GLY A 269 -8.80 -13.41 -17.56
N VAL A 270 -7.89 -14.36 -17.81
CA VAL A 270 -6.65 -14.14 -18.54
C VAL A 270 -6.30 -15.32 -19.43
N SER A 271 -5.68 -15.08 -20.59
CA SER A 271 -5.16 -16.12 -21.47
C SER A 271 -3.65 -16.34 -21.25
N PRO A 272 -3.10 -17.55 -21.55
CA PRO A 272 -1.70 -17.88 -21.26
C PRO A 272 -0.69 -16.93 -21.94
N ASN A 273 -1.00 -16.42 -23.14
CA ASN A 273 -0.14 -15.49 -23.88
C ASN A 273 -0.15 -14.05 -23.34
N GLN A 274 -1.04 -13.75 -22.39
CA GLN A 274 -1.09 -12.45 -21.69
C GLN A 274 -0.25 -12.46 -20.41
N VAL A 275 0.22 -13.62 -19.96
CA VAL A 275 0.97 -13.77 -18.71
C VAL A 275 2.38 -14.25 -19.03
N SER A 276 3.35 -13.68 -18.35
CA SER A 276 4.76 -14.00 -18.54
C SER A 276 5.44 -14.28 -17.21
N ARG A 277 6.59 -14.97 -17.27
CA ARG A 277 7.50 -15.07 -16.14
C ARG A 277 7.93 -13.67 -15.70
N GLY A 278 7.94 -13.41 -14.41
CA GLY A 278 8.22 -12.10 -13.83
C GLY A 278 6.97 -11.27 -13.55
N ASP A 279 5.80 -11.67 -14.07
CA ASP A 279 4.54 -11.08 -13.66
C ASP A 279 4.19 -11.48 -12.22
N VAL A 280 3.34 -10.70 -11.57
CA VAL A 280 3.04 -10.88 -10.15
C VAL A 280 1.54 -11.00 -9.93
N LEU A 281 1.11 -12.08 -9.29
CA LEU A 281 -0.26 -12.22 -8.80
C LEU A 281 -0.34 -11.64 -7.38
N LEU A 282 -1.28 -10.73 -7.15
CA LEU A 282 -1.42 -9.99 -5.90
C LEU A 282 -2.84 -9.43 -5.70
N ASP A 283 -3.12 -8.94 -4.49
CA ASP A 283 -4.30 -8.12 -4.23
C ASP A 283 -4.00 -6.64 -4.51
N PRO A 284 -4.60 -6.02 -5.54
CA PRO A 284 -4.31 -4.64 -5.93
C PRO A 284 -4.69 -3.61 -4.87
N SER A 285 -5.59 -3.97 -3.94
CA SER A 285 -5.95 -3.09 -2.81
C SER A 285 -4.85 -2.95 -1.77
N GLN A 286 -3.87 -3.88 -1.76
CA GLN A 286 -2.84 -3.98 -0.73
C GLN A 286 -1.44 -3.62 -1.22
N TRP A 287 -1.22 -3.48 -2.53
CA TRP A 287 0.08 -3.24 -3.13
C TRP A 287 0.08 -1.97 -3.97
N CYS A 288 1.21 -1.28 -3.98
CA CYS A 288 1.52 -0.27 -4.98
C CYS A 288 2.69 -0.73 -5.83
N ALA A 289 2.76 -0.20 -7.06
CA ALA A 289 3.90 -0.41 -7.93
C ALA A 289 4.84 0.79 -7.89
N THR A 290 6.12 0.56 -8.14
CA THR A 290 7.14 1.59 -8.19
C THR A 290 8.08 1.38 -9.36
N SER A 291 8.54 2.46 -9.98
CA SER A 291 9.67 2.47 -10.90
C SER A 291 10.95 3.02 -10.27
N THR A 292 10.85 3.52 -9.04
CA THR A 292 12.00 4.13 -8.34
C THR A 292 11.97 3.74 -6.87
N PHE A 293 13.09 3.25 -6.36
CA PHE A 293 13.22 2.91 -4.96
C PHE A 293 14.64 3.12 -4.45
N ASP A 294 14.79 3.33 -3.15
CA ASP A 294 16.06 3.31 -2.46
C ASP A 294 16.30 1.92 -1.87
N ALA A 295 17.56 1.52 -1.85
CA ALA A 295 17.99 0.24 -1.32
C ALA A 295 19.35 0.35 -0.64
N THR A 296 19.58 -0.51 0.35
CA THR A 296 20.92 -0.78 0.86
C THR A 296 21.49 -1.98 0.14
N ILE A 297 22.68 -1.86 -0.44
CA ILE A 297 23.36 -2.95 -1.14
C ILE A 297 24.70 -3.28 -0.48
N LYS A 298 25.09 -4.55 -0.60
CA LYS A 298 26.42 -5.07 -0.29
C LYS A 298 27.11 -5.40 -1.60
N VAL A 299 28.18 -4.70 -1.91
CA VAL A 299 28.99 -4.95 -3.10
C VAL A 299 29.84 -6.19 -2.86
N LEU A 300 29.92 -7.07 -3.86
CA LEU A 300 30.74 -8.27 -3.73
C LEU A 300 32.22 -7.90 -3.57
N PRO A 301 32.98 -8.64 -2.75
CA PRO A 301 34.43 -8.48 -2.66
C PRO A 301 35.11 -8.93 -3.98
N ASN A 302 36.30 -8.43 -4.20
CA ASN A 302 37.17 -8.81 -5.33
C ASN A 302 36.65 -8.42 -6.73
N LEU A 303 35.71 -7.47 -6.82
CA LEU A 303 35.38 -6.86 -8.11
C LEU A 303 36.51 -5.94 -8.58
N SER A 304 36.78 -5.96 -9.88
CA SER A 304 37.82 -5.10 -10.52
C SER A 304 37.39 -3.63 -10.63
N HIS A 305 36.12 -3.30 -10.30
CA HIS A 305 35.54 -1.97 -10.44
C HIS A 305 34.46 -1.76 -9.37
N GLY A 306 34.11 -0.51 -9.13
CA GLY A 306 33.03 -0.13 -8.25
C GLY A 306 31.69 0.04 -8.97
N ILE A 307 30.61 0.18 -8.20
CA ILE A 307 29.29 0.49 -8.70
C ILE A 307 29.14 2.00 -8.86
N THR A 308 28.87 2.43 -10.08
CA THR A 308 28.70 3.84 -10.45
C THR A 308 27.44 4.06 -11.28
N LYS A 309 27.06 5.31 -11.48
CA LYS A 309 25.93 5.68 -12.37
C LYS A 309 26.11 5.24 -13.83
N LYS A 310 27.35 5.01 -14.27
CA LYS A 310 27.69 4.74 -15.69
C LYS A 310 27.54 3.27 -16.09
N GLY A 311 27.37 2.35 -15.16
CA GLY A 311 27.22 0.93 -15.44
C GLY A 311 25.86 0.60 -16.09
N ALA A 312 25.86 -0.43 -16.95
CA ALA A 312 24.63 -1.02 -17.46
C ALA A 312 24.18 -2.14 -16.54
N TYR A 313 23.19 -1.89 -15.71
CA TYR A 313 22.76 -2.82 -14.68
C TYR A 313 21.39 -3.42 -14.96
N ALA A 314 21.12 -4.56 -14.33
CA ALA A 314 19.79 -5.11 -14.14
C ALA A 314 19.62 -5.59 -12.70
N ILE A 315 18.42 -5.42 -12.16
CA ILE A 315 18.02 -6.06 -10.91
C ILE A 315 17.25 -7.34 -11.20
N TYR A 316 17.44 -8.32 -10.32
CA TYR A 316 16.72 -9.59 -10.31
C TYR A 316 15.97 -9.66 -8.99
N VAL A 317 14.64 -9.67 -9.06
CA VAL A 317 13.76 -9.70 -7.89
C VAL A 317 12.58 -10.62 -8.16
N GLY A 318 12.24 -11.48 -7.20
CA GLY A 318 11.27 -12.54 -7.42
C GLY A 318 11.68 -13.42 -8.61
N SER A 319 10.79 -13.60 -9.58
CA SER A 319 11.05 -14.33 -10.81
C SER A 319 11.40 -13.43 -12.01
N GLY A 320 11.45 -12.10 -11.81
CA GLY A 320 11.67 -11.10 -12.85
C GLY A 320 13.09 -10.57 -12.92
N ASP A 321 13.44 -9.99 -14.07
CA ASP A 321 14.68 -9.27 -14.33
C ASP A 321 14.36 -7.95 -15.03
N PHE A 322 14.94 -6.85 -14.49
CA PHE A 322 14.59 -5.49 -14.91
C PHE A 322 15.86 -4.67 -15.17
N PRO A 323 16.03 -4.11 -16.37
CA PRO A 323 17.07 -3.11 -16.60
C PRO A 323 16.93 -1.93 -15.64
N ALA A 324 18.05 -1.49 -15.07
CA ALA A 324 18.06 -0.53 -14.00
C ALA A 324 19.14 0.53 -14.17
N GLY A 325 18.77 1.79 -13.97
CA GLY A 325 19.71 2.89 -13.72
C GLY A 325 20.00 3.01 -12.23
N ILE A 326 21.26 3.23 -11.87
CA ILE A 326 21.69 3.29 -10.47
C ILE A 326 22.27 4.66 -10.15
N ASN A 327 21.88 5.25 -9.03
CA ASN A 327 22.57 6.39 -8.42
C ASN A 327 23.03 5.99 -7.01
N VAL A 328 24.31 6.18 -6.72
CA VAL A 328 24.83 6.00 -5.36
C VAL A 328 24.47 7.23 -4.53
N LEU A 329 23.82 7.03 -3.40
CA LEU A 329 23.33 8.13 -2.56
C LEU A 329 24.46 8.70 -1.69
N GLY A 330 24.61 10.02 -1.74
CA GLY A 330 25.63 10.74 -0.96
C GLY A 330 27.07 10.49 -1.37
N LYS A 331 27.32 9.63 -2.37
CA LYS A 331 28.65 9.29 -2.92
C LYS A 331 28.57 9.17 -4.44
N GLY A 332 29.70 9.20 -5.13
CA GLY A 332 29.77 8.94 -6.57
C GLY A 332 29.91 7.47 -6.95
N GLU A 333 30.40 6.64 -6.03
CA GLU A 333 30.79 5.25 -6.27
C GLU A 333 30.71 4.43 -4.98
N LEU A 334 30.40 3.15 -5.11
CA LEU A 334 30.61 2.13 -4.07
C LEU A 334 31.68 1.16 -4.53
N LYS A 335 32.72 1.00 -3.72
CA LYS A 335 33.86 0.12 -4.02
C LYS A 335 33.53 -1.35 -3.70
N SER A 336 34.39 -2.24 -4.21
CA SER A 336 34.38 -3.66 -3.87
C SER A 336 34.34 -3.89 -2.36
N GLY A 337 33.43 -4.74 -1.88
CA GLY A 337 33.22 -5.06 -0.48
C GLY A 337 32.46 -4.02 0.35
N GLU A 338 32.19 -2.82 -0.19
CA GLU A 338 31.46 -1.79 0.55
C GLU A 338 29.96 -2.09 0.68
N VAL A 339 29.37 -1.59 1.76
CA VAL A 339 27.92 -1.50 1.95
C VAL A 339 27.51 -0.04 1.81
N GLY A 340 26.47 0.21 1.04
CA GLY A 340 26.00 1.58 0.84
C GLY A 340 24.58 1.66 0.29
N ALA A 341 24.05 2.88 0.26
CA ALA A 341 22.73 3.15 -0.24
C ALA A 341 22.74 3.57 -1.71
N ILE A 342 21.79 3.03 -2.45
CA ILE A 342 21.58 3.38 -3.86
C ILE A 342 20.13 3.76 -4.12
N ARG A 343 19.90 4.59 -5.14
CA ARG A 343 18.59 4.75 -5.78
C ARG A 343 18.56 4.01 -7.09
N VAL A 344 17.57 3.16 -7.24
CA VAL A 344 17.32 2.38 -8.45
C VAL A 344 16.20 3.02 -9.23
N HIS A 345 16.40 3.16 -10.55
CA HIS A 345 15.39 3.58 -11.51
C HIS A 345 15.14 2.47 -12.51
N LEU A 346 13.91 2.02 -12.64
CA LEU A 346 13.49 0.99 -13.57
C LEU A 346 12.76 1.60 -14.76
N ASN A 347 12.86 0.94 -15.91
CA ASN A 347 12.06 1.29 -17.09
C ASN A 347 10.62 0.73 -17.05
N SER A 348 10.31 -0.08 -16.04
CA SER A 348 9.02 -0.68 -15.78
C SER A 348 8.61 -0.41 -14.32
N VAL A 349 7.33 -0.53 -14.03
CA VAL A 349 6.84 -0.48 -12.64
C VAL A 349 6.78 -1.89 -12.07
N VAL A 350 7.08 -2.03 -10.78
CA VAL A 350 7.16 -3.34 -10.10
C VAL A 350 6.55 -3.22 -8.71
N PRO A 351 5.73 -4.19 -8.24
CA PRO A 351 5.15 -4.15 -6.90
C PRO A 351 6.19 -4.58 -5.85
N LEU A 352 6.95 -3.61 -5.38
CA LEU A 352 7.97 -3.78 -4.36
C LEU A 352 7.52 -3.19 -3.01
N THR A 353 8.10 -3.72 -1.94
CA THR A 353 7.95 -3.20 -0.60
C THR A 353 9.29 -3.21 0.12
N LYS A 354 9.38 -2.47 1.23
CA LYS A 354 10.54 -2.57 2.13
C LYS A 354 10.81 -4.03 2.51
N GLY A 355 12.07 -4.41 2.51
CA GLY A 355 12.52 -5.76 2.85
C GLY A 355 12.64 -6.69 1.66
N ASP A 356 12.12 -6.32 0.48
CA ASP A 356 12.32 -7.12 -0.73
C ASP A 356 13.79 -7.15 -1.10
N ARG A 357 14.31 -8.36 -1.31
CA ARG A 357 15.71 -8.58 -1.66
C ARG A 357 15.87 -8.76 -3.15
N PHE A 358 16.97 -8.28 -3.67
CA PHE A 358 17.30 -8.36 -5.09
C PHE A 358 18.80 -8.57 -5.31
N ILE A 359 19.13 -9.07 -6.48
CA ILE A 359 20.50 -9.17 -6.98
C ILE A 359 20.72 -8.11 -8.04
N LEU A 360 21.85 -7.44 -7.97
CA LEU A 360 22.31 -6.49 -8.98
C LEU A 360 23.38 -7.14 -9.86
N ARG A 361 23.14 -7.15 -11.17
CA ARG A 361 24.10 -7.66 -12.16
C ARG A 361 24.50 -6.57 -13.13
N GLU A 362 25.76 -6.57 -13.54
CA GLU A 362 26.24 -5.75 -14.62
C GLU A 362 26.10 -6.50 -15.95
N LEU A 363 25.32 -5.94 -16.86
CA LEU A 363 24.96 -6.60 -18.11
C LEU A 363 26.15 -6.71 -19.07
N GLY A 364 26.99 -5.69 -19.13
CA GLY A 364 28.16 -5.65 -20.02
C GLY A 364 29.18 -6.75 -19.71
N ARG A 365 29.45 -6.98 -18.44
CA ARG A 365 30.38 -8.03 -17.96
C ARG A 365 29.70 -9.35 -17.66
N ARG A 366 28.36 -9.37 -17.63
CA ARG A 366 27.55 -10.53 -17.25
C ARG A 366 27.88 -11.05 -15.85
N GLU A 367 28.19 -10.16 -14.93
CA GLU A 367 28.70 -10.45 -13.60
C GLU A 367 27.69 -10.03 -12.53
N THR A 368 27.56 -10.83 -11.49
CA THR A 368 26.87 -10.42 -10.26
C THR A 368 27.78 -9.47 -9.50
N VAL A 369 27.32 -8.25 -9.23
CA VAL A 369 28.16 -7.21 -8.60
C VAL A 369 27.73 -6.89 -7.18
N ALA A 370 26.45 -7.04 -6.85
CA ALA A 370 25.92 -6.76 -5.51
C ALA A 370 24.59 -7.47 -5.29
N GLY A 371 24.16 -7.47 -4.06
CA GLY A 371 22.78 -7.73 -3.68
C GLY A 371 22.33 -6.74 -2.64
N GLY A 372 21.03 -6.59 -2.48
CA GLY A 372 20.50 -5.60 -1.57
C GLY A 372 19.07 -5.83 -1.14
N GLU A 373 18.64 -4.92 -0.30
CA GLU A 373 17.30 -4.89 0.27
C GLU A 373 16.66 -3.52 0.02
N VAL A 374 15.42 -3.51 -0.48
CA VAL A 374 14.62 -2.30 -0.67
C VAL A 374 14.38 -1.63 0.68
N THR A 375 14.72 -0.35 0.78
CA THR A 375 14.52 0.43 2.00
C THR A 375 13.36 1.40 1.89
N ASN A 376 13.16 2.06 0.75
CA ASN A 376 12.08 3.00 0.53
C ASN A 376 11.58 2.92 -0.92
N VAL A 377 10.27 2.84 -1.10
CA VAL A 377 9.63 2.87 -2.42
C VAL A 377 9.12 4.29 -2.73
N ASN A 378 9.33 4.76 -3.96
CA ASN A 378 9.00 6.12 -4.41
C ASN A 378 9.58 7.23 -3.49
N PRO A 379 10.92 7.25 -3.24
CA PRO A 379 11.56 8.23 -2.37
C PRO A 379 11.50 9.64 -2.97
N LEU A 380 11.32 10.65 -2.12
CA LEU A 380 11.30 12.07 -2.50
C LEU A 380 12.62 12.80 -2.17
N THR A 381 13.43 12.25 -1.28
CA THR A 381 14.72 12.86 -0.91
C THR A 381 15.63 12.98 -2.14
N PRO A 382 16.30 14.11 -2.38
CA PRO A 382 17.24 14.26 -3.50
C PRO A 382 18.41 13.25 -3.44
N VAL A 383 18.85 12.76 -4.62
CA VAL A 383 19.97 11.78 -4.75
C VAL A 383 21.28 12.29 -4.15
N SER A 384 21.49 13.61 -4.12
CA SER A 384 22.68 14.25 -3.53
C SER A 384 22.78 14.11 -2.02
N LYS A 385 21.66 13.76 -1.35
CA LYS A 385 21.64 13.55 0.09
C LYS A 385 21.85 12.07 0.43
N PRO A 386 22.49 11.74 1.56
CA PRO A 386 22.53 10.36 2.04
C PRO A 386 21.12 9.86 2.30
N ALA A 387 20.91 8.56 2.12
CA ALA A 387 19.64 7.95 2.45
C ALA A 387 19.37 8.12 3.97
N PRO A 388 18.21 8.65 4.36
CA PRO A 388 17.84 8.68 5.77
C PRO A 388 17.68 7.26 6.30
N PRO A 389 17.88 7.04 7.62
CA PRO A 389 17.49 5.79 8.25
C PRO A 389 16.03 5.49 7.94
N PHE A 390 15.72 4.24 7.61
CA PHE A 390 14.34 3.89 7.32
C PHE A 390 13.49 3.96 8.60
N ASP A 391 12.55 4.89 8.59
CA ASP A 391 11.40 4.94 9.51
C ASP A 391 10.14 5.21 8.68
N ILE A 392 9.02 4.61 9.05
CA ILE A 392 7.73 4.86 8.38
C ILE A 392 7.36 6.33 8.50
N MET A 393 7.60 6.93 9.65
CA MET A 393 7.37 8.37 9.86
C MET A 393 8.30 9.24 9.04
N GLN A 394 9.45 8.75 8.59
CA GLN A 394 10.29 9.45 7.62
C GLN A 394 9.59 9.59 6.27
N ILE A 395 8.87 8.57 5.81
CA ILE A 395 8.05 8.64 4.59
C ILE A 395 6.98 9.73 4.71
N VAL A 396 6.33 9.81 5.87
CA VAL A 396 5.33 10.85 6.17
C VAL A 396 5.97 12.23 6.21
N LYS A 397 7.11 12.34 6.89
CA LYS A 397 7.86 13.60 7.02
C LYS A 397 8.33 14.16 5.67
N GLU A 398 8.80 13.31 4.76
CA GLU A 398 9.22 13.72 3.40
C GLU A 398 8.06 14.27 2.56
N ARG A 399 6.83 13.78 2.81
CA ARG A 399 5.61 14.16 2.06
C ARG A 399 4.79 15.23 2.74
N GLY A 400 5.06 15.51 4.01
CA GLY A 400 4.20 16.31 4.87
C GLY A 400 2.97 15.51 5.34
N PHE A 401 2.24 14.91 4.43
CA PHE A 401 1.12 14.00 4.73
C PHE A 401 0.97 12.91 3.66
N ILE A 402 0.26 11.84 4.00
CA ILE A 402 -0.01 10.72 3.10
C ILE A 402 -1.34 10.04 3.50
N ASP A 403 -2.07 9.53 2.51
CA ASP A 403 -3.21 8.64 2.76
C ASP A 403 -2.74 7.37 3.48
N ALA A 404 -3.39 7.00 4.59
CA ALA A 404 -2.99 5.85 5.41
C ALA A 404 -3.04 4.52 4.63
N ARG A 405 -3.98 4.38 3.67
CA ARG A 405 -4.07 3.20 2.80
C ARG A 405 -2.90 3.14 1.84
N LEU A 406 -2.48 4.30 1.29
CA LEU A 406 -1.30 4.36 0.45
C LEU A 406 -0.03 4.02 1.23
N LEU A 407 0.11 4.56 2.45
CA LEU A 407 1.22 4.22 3.33
C LEU A 407 1.28 2.71 3.62
N TYR A 408 0.11 2.09 3.86
CA TYR A 408 0.01 0.63 3.99
C TYR A 408 0.46 -0.10 2.71
N LYS A 409 -0.01 0.33 1.53
CA LYS A 409 0.40 -0.27 0.25
C LYS A 409 1.92 -0.19 0.03
N MET A 410 2.56 0.89 0.45
CA MET A 410 4.02 1.09 0.33
C MET A 410 4.82 0.26 1.32
N THR A 411 4.34 0.10 2.54
CA THR A 411 5.14 -0.43 3.67
C THR A 411 4.67 -1.79 4.18
N GLY A 412 3.44 -2.17 3.90
CA GLY A 412 2.79 -3.34 4.49
C GLY A 412 2.43 -3.18 5.98
N LYS A 413 2.56 -1.98 6.54
CA LYS A 413 2.27 -1.71 7.95
C LYS A 413 1.11 -0.73 8.10
N ASN A 414 0.16 -1.08 8.96
CA ASN A 414 -0.93 -0.20 9.30
C ASN A 414 -0.44 0.90 10.25
N VAL A 415 -0.72 2.15 9.89
CA VAL A 415 -0.53 3.34 10.71
C VAL A 415 -1.88 4.00 10.85
N SER A 416 -2.31 4.26 12.08
CA SER A 416 -3.58 4.94 12.33
C SER A 416 -3.52 6.38 11.82
N PRO A 417 -4.56 6.86 11.10
CA PRO A 417 -4.65 8.27 10.74
C PRO A 417 -4.61 9.18 11.98
N ASN A 418 -3.95 10.32 11.87
CA ASN A 418 -3.90 11.37 12.89
C ASN A 418 -4.45 12.71 12.37
N ALA A 419 -4.89 12.76 11.11
CA ALA A 419 -5.61 13.88 10.55
C ALA A 419 -6.88 13.37 9.83
N GLY A 420 -8.05 13.60 10.44
CA GLY A 420 -9.31 12.99 10.04
C GLY A 420 -9.26 11.45 10.11
N GLU A 421 -10.09 10.80 9.29
CA GLU A 421 -10.15 9.33 9.23
C GLU A 421 -9.24 8.72 8.14
N ARG A 422 -8.51 9.56 7.40
CA ARG A 422 -7.84 9.16 6.16
C ARG A 422 -6.34 9.40 6.15
N TYR A 423 -5.84 10.48 6.74
CA TYR A 423 -4.48 10.92 6.54
C TYR A 423 -3.57 10.69 7.74
N VAL A 424 -2.32 10.34 7.45
CA VAL A 424 -1.20 10.40 8.39
C VAL A 424 -0.40 11.65 8.02
N ILE A 425 -0.32 12.60 8.95
CA ILE A 425 0.39 13.88 8.78
C ILE A 425 1.64 13.94 9.65
N SER A 426 2.66 14.64 9.19
CA SER A 426 3.86 14.93 9.98
C SER A 426 3.58 16.00 11.04
N GLU A 427 4.20 15.86 12.21
CA GLU A 427 4.05 16.80 13.32
C GLU A 427 4.35 18.26 12.92
N SER A 428 5.36 18.45 12.05
CA SER A 428 5.74 19.79 11.57
C SER A 428 4.63 20.43 10.74
N LEU A 429 4.02 19.68 9.82
CA LEU A 429 2.94 20.20 8.96
C LEU A 429 1.63 20.36 9.75
N GLU A 430 1.34 19.45 10.67
CA GLU A 430 0.18 19.56 11.58
C GLU A 430 0.26 20.82 12.43
N THR A 431 1.43 21.11 13.00
CA THR A 431 1.69 22.32 13.78
C THR A 431 1.54 23.58 12.94
N GLU A 432 2.06 23.56 11.70
CA GLU A 432 1.96 24.69 10.77
C GLU A 432 0.50 24.98 10.41
N ILE A 433 -0.27 23.96 10.00
CA ILE A 433 -1.69 24.09 9.64
C ILE A 433 -2.51 24.55 10.86
N THR A 434 -2.25 23.97 12.03
CA THR A 434 -2.94 24.34 13.28
C THR A 434 -2.73 25.83 13.61
N ARG A 435 -1.49 26.30 13.50
CA ARG A 435 -1.15 27.71 13.71
C ARG A 435 -1.87 28.61 12.70
N GLU A 436 -1.79 28.26 11.41
CA GLU A 436 -2.43 29.03 10.34
C GLU A 436 -3.95 29.13 10.53
N LEU A 437 -4.62 28.01 10.79
CA LEU A 437 -6.07 27.98 11.00
C LEU A 437 -6.48 28.76 12.25
N THR A 438 -5.70 28.68 13.32
CA THR A 438 -5.96 29.40 14.57
C THR A 438 -5.79 30.91 14.36
N GLU A 439 -4.71 31.35 13.74
CA GLU A 439 -4.48 32.76 13.38
C GLU A 439 -5.59 33.29 12.47
N ARG A 440 -5.98 32.50 11.47
CA ARG A 440 -7.07 32.86 10.54
C ARG A 440 -8.41 33.02 11.26
N ALA A 441 -8.74 32.10 12.19
CA ALA A 441 -9.96 32.18 12.97
C ALA A 441 -9.97 33.38 13.93
N VAL A 442 -8.84 33.71 14.53
CA VAL A 442 -8.70 34.92 15.38
C VAL A 442 -8.87 36.19 14.55
N ASN A 443 -8.24 36.29 13.37
CA ASN A 443 -8.33 37.44 12.48
C ASN A 443 -9.74 37.62 11.89
N ALA A 444 -10.46 36.53 11.62
CA ALA A 444 -11.84 36.57 11.13
C ALA A 444 -12.84 36.96 12.23
N GLY A 445 -12.43 36.94 13.49
CA GLY A 445 -13.23 37.36 14.64
C GLY A 445 -14.59 36.66 14.75
N GLU A 446 -15.63 37.43 15.05
CA GLU A 446 -17.01 36.95 15.21
C GLU A 446 -17.63 36.42 13.90
N LEU A 447 -17.12 36.82 12.75
CA LEU A 447 -17.64 36.37 11.45
C LEU A 447 -17.13 34.96 11.07
N GLY A 448 -16.02 34.51 11.66
CA GLY A 448 -15.35 33.28 11.27
C GLY A 448 -14.99 33.26 9.78
N PHE A 449 -14.42 32.16 9.30
CA PHE A 449 -14.15 31.96 7.88
C PHE A 449 -14.87 30.71 7.35
N ASP A 450 -15.09 30.62 6.04
CA ASP A 450 -15.83 29.52 5.43
C ASP A 450 -14.97 28.26 5.31
N ILE A 451 -15.47 27.10 5.74
CA ILE A 451 -14.79 25.82 5.66
C ILE A 451 -14.54 25.37 4.20
N SER A 452 -15.36 25.87 3.25
CA SER A 452 -15.20 25.56 1.83
C SER A 452 -13.92 26.13 1.22
N GLU A 453 -13.34 27.16 1.84
CA GLU A 453 -12.07 27.77 1.42
C GLU A 453 -10.84 26.94 1.80
N LEU A 454 -11.02 25.91 2.65
CA LEU A 454 -9.94 25.03 3.09
C LEU A 454 -9.73 23.90 2.09
N ASP A 455 -8.48 23.49 1.90
CA ASP A 455 -8.14 22.26 1.22
C ASP A 455 -8.49 21.02 2.06
N GLU A 456 -8.36 19.86 1.47
CA GLU A 456 -8.76 18.58 2.09
C GLU A 456 -7.95 18.27 3.36
N ILE A 457 -6.64 18.58 3.37
CA ILE A 457 -5.80 18.27 4.51
C ILE A 457 -6.05 19.24 5.68
N SER A 458 -6.24 20.53 5.38
CA SER A 458 -6.58 21.54 6.39
C SER A 458 -7.93 21.22 7.05
N ARG A 459 -8.91 20.72 6.30
CA ARG A 459 -10.20 20.24 6.87
C ARG A 459 -10.02 19.01 7.76
N ALA A 460 -9.12 18.10 7.38
CA ALA A 460 -8.84 16.91 8.18
C ALA A 460 -8.15 17.26 9.53
N VAL A 461 -7.20 18.21 9.50
CA VAL A 461 -6.51 18.69 10.71
C VAL A 461 -7.46 19.49 11.60
N LEU A 462 -8.35 20.29 11.01
CA LEU A 462 -9.32 21.13 11.74
C LEU A 462 -10.15 20.34 12.76
N GLN A 463 -10.48 19.07 12.45
CA GLN A 463 -11.26 18.20 13.34
C GLN A 463 -10.55 17.91 14.68
N GLY A 464 -9.22 18.02 14.71
CA GLY A 464 -8.40 17.76 15.92
C GLY A 464 -8.09 19.03 16.75
N ILE A 465 -8.39 20.24 16.23
CA ILE A 465 -8.02 21.50 16.90
C ILE A 465 -9.07 21.88 17.94
N GLN A 466 -8.72 21.77 19.22
CA GLN A 466 -9.64 22.06 20.35
C GLN A 466 -10.03 23.55 20.45
N ASP A 467 -9.13 24.44 20.03
CA ASP A 467 -9.33 25.89 20.12
C ASP A 467 -10.20 26.47 18.99
N LEU A 468 -10.67 25.62 18.07
CA LEU A 468 -11.55 25.99 16.98
C LEU A 468 -12.90 25.29 17.08
N THR A 469 -13.94 25.99 16.70
CA THR A 469 -15.31 25.46 16.64
C THR A 469 -15.85 25.60 15.23
N VAL A 470 -16.47 24.55 14.73
CA VAL A 470 -17.17 24.56 13.43
C VAL A 470 -18.66 24.62 13.68
N ASP A 471 -19.31 25.62 13.11
CA ASP A 471 -20.77 25.74 13.12
C ASP A 471 -21.28 25.96 11.70
N SER A 472 -22.16 25.04 11.26
CA SER A 472 -22.73 25.00 9.91
C SER A 472 -21.65 24.87 8.82
N SER A 473 -21.16 25.98 8.29
CA SER A 473 -20.11 26.03 7.25
C SER A 473 -18.94 26.92 7.65
N ARG A 474 -18.89 27.42 8.88
CA ARG A 474 -17.88 28.39 9.30
C ARG A 474 -17.04 27.91 10.48
N VAL A 475 -15.79 28.35 10.49
CA VAL A 475 -14.79 28.05 11.53
C VAL A 475 -14.54 29.30 12.36
N TYR A 476 -14.60 29.14 13.67
CA TYR A 476 -14.40 30.20 14.67
C TYR A 476 -13.35 29.81 15.69
N SER A 477 -12.67 30.77 16.28
CA SER A 477 -11.96 30.53 17.53
C SER A 477 -12.97 30.18 18.64
N SER A 478 -12.67 29.18 19.48
CA SER A 478 -13.54 28.76 20.61
C SER A 478 -13.90 29.90 21.54
N ARG A 479 -13.03 30.92 21.64
CA ARG A 479 -13.27 32.16 22.36
C ARG A 479 -14.50 32.91 21.82
N PHE A 480 -14.71 32.90 20.50
CA PHE A 480 -15.87 33.53 19.86
C PHE A 480 -17.09 32.62 19.82
N GLY A 481 -16.91 31.29 19.82
CA GLY A 481 -18.00 30.34 19.97
C GLY A 481 -18.74 30.46 21.30
N GLN A 482 -18.02 30.71 22.39
CA GLN A 482 -18.61 31.02 23.71
C GLN A 482 -19.36 32.38 23.70
N MET A 483 -18.90 33.37 22.93
CA MET A 483 -19.62 34.61 22.74
C MET A 483 -20.95 34.44 21.98
N ARG A 484 -21.06 33.51 21.06
CA ARG A 484 -22.30 33.19 20.33
C ARG A 484 -23.39 32.63 21.24
N ASP A 485 -23.00 31.78 22.17
CA ASP A 485 -23.93 31.25 23.20
C ASP A 485 -24.44 32.39 24.11
N THR A 486 -23.64 33.42 24.25
CA THR A 486 -24.01 34.67 24.95
C THR A 486 -24.93 35.54 24.11
N LEU A 487 -24.74 35.62 22.78
CA LEU A 487 -25.60 36.36 21.86
C LEU A 487 -27.02 35.75 21.76
N SER A 488 -27.16 34.42 21.79
CA SER A 488 -28.47 33.77 21.83
C SER A 488 -29.29 34.12 23.09
N LYS A 489 -28.62 34.53 24.14
CA LYS A 489 -29.22 35.01 25.42
C LYS A 489 -29.28 36.52 25.53
N HIS A 490 -29.04 37.26 24.42
CA HIS A 490 -29.01 38.70 24.45
C HIS A 490 -30.33 39.31 24.90
N PRO A 491 -30.36 40.29 25.82
CA PRO A 491 -31.59 40.85 26.37
C PRO A 491 -32.59 41.32 25.31
N PHE A 492 -32.08 41.88 24.20
CA PHE A 492 -32.90 42.36 23.08
C PHE A 492 -33.77 41.26 22.44
N ILE A 493 -33.30 39.97 22.40
CA ILE A 493 -34.12 38.85 21.89
C ILE A 493 -35.35 38.66 22.80
N LYS A 494 -35.13 38.65 24.12
CA LYS A 494 -36.24 38.50 25.11
C LYS A 494 -37.21 39.67 25.02
N GLU A 495 -36.74 40.88 24.80
CA GLU A 495 -37.62 42.06 24.59
C GLU A 495 -38.44 41.92 23.31
N LEU A 496 -37.88 41.45 22.22
CA LEU A 496 -38.56 41.16 20.96
C LEU A 496 -39.61 40.05 21.10
N GLU A 497 -39.28 39.01 21.87
CA GLU A 497 -40.20 37.91 22.14
C GLU A 497 -41.37 38.30 23.02
N SER A 498 -41.13 39.20 24.01
CA SER A 498 -42.18 39.70 24.89
C SER A 498 -43.08 40.73 24.23
N SER A 499 -42.51 41.50 23.30
CA SER A 499 -43.22 42.61 22.63
C SER A 499 -43.94 42.18 21.36
N LEU A 500 -43.63 41.00 20.82
CA LEU A 500 -44.18 40.40 19.61
C LEU A 500 -44.35 41.39 18.44
N PHE A 501 -45.54 41.97 18.28
CA PHE A 501 -45.91 42.83 17.15
C PHE A 501 -45.74 44.34 17.41
N LYS A 502 -45.19 44.72 18.55
CA LYS A 502 -44.82 46.11 18.90
C LYS A 502 -43.34 46.16 19.27
N PRO A 503 -42.44 45.79 18.31
CA PRO A 503 -41.05 45.59 18.65
C PRO A 503 -40.39 46.91 19.10
N PRO A 504 -39.50 46.84 20.12
CA PRO A 504 -38.71 47.98 20.53
C PRO A 504 -37.66 48.37 19.45
N ALA A 505 -37.21 49.61 19.50
CA ALA A 505 -36.06 50.02 18.71
C ALA A 505 -34.80 49.36 19.27
N PRO A 506 -33.78 49.07 18.42
CA PRO A 506 -32.55 48.43 18.86
C PRO A 506 -31.60 49.38 19.60
N ASP A 507 -32.17 50.30 20.39
CA ASP A 507 -31.41 51.30 21.15
C ASP A 507 -30.61 50.61 22.24
N GLY A 508 -29.29 50.72 22.18
CA GLY A 508 -28.36 50.01 23.09
C GLY A 508 -27.76 48.70 22.55
N VAL A 509 -28.20 48.23 21.38
CA VAL A 509 -27.58 47.07 20.71
C VAL A 509 -26.48 47.57 19.75
N ASN A 510 -25.27 47.05 19.90
CA ASN A 510 -24.18 47.43 18.98
C ASN A 510 -24.55 47.01 17.54
N ARG A 511 -24.31 47.86 16.56
CA ARG A 511 -24.61 47.61 15.14
C ARG A 511 -24.00 46.27 14.62
N GLN A 512 -22.84 45.90 15.11
CA GLN A 512 -22.18 44.64 14.75
C GLN A 512 -22.90 43.44 15.37
N GLN A 513 -23.30 43.53 16.63
CA GLN A 513 -24.12 42.50 17.31
C GLN A 513 -25.49 42.36 16.66
N LEU A 514 -26.14 43.48 16.31
CA LEU A 514 -27.45 43.44 15.65
C LEU A 514 -27.39 42.75 14.27
N ARG A 515 -26.35 43.06 13.47
CA ARG A 515 -26.11 42.35 12.20
C ARG A 515 -25.88 40.85 12.41
N GLU A 516 -25.16 40.48 13.46
CA GLU A 516 -24.90 39.08 13.76
C GLU A 516 -26.17 38.35 14.24
N LEU A 517 -27.01 38.99 15.07
CA LEU A 517 -28.31 38.45 15.48
C LEU A 517 -29.23 38.21 14.28
N VAL A 518 -29.22 39.11 13.30
CA VAL A 518 -29.99 38.95 12.05
C VAL A 518 -29.39 37.84 11.19
N ARG A 519 -28.08 37.79 11.05
CA ARG A 519 -27.39 36.75 10.28
C ARG A 519 -27.63 35.33 10.85
N GLN A 520 -27.71 35.23 12.15
CA GLN A 520 -28.02 33.97 12.84
C GLN A 520 -29.50 33.58 12.83
N GLY A 521 -30.36 34.44 12.29
CA GLY A 521 -31.79 34.19 12.29
C GLY A 521 -32.46 34.33 13.67
N LEU A 522 -31.71 34.85 14.68
CA LEU A 522 -32.25 35.13 16.02
C LEU A 522 -33.13 36.37 16.05
N VAL A 523 -32.87 37.27 15.09
CA VAL A 523 -33.66 38.47 14.85
C VAL A 523 -33.93 38.59 13.35
N ILE A 524 -35.10 39.02 12.97
CA ILE A 524 -35.52 39.19 11.59
C ILE A 524 -35.65 40.67 11.29
N ASP A 525 -34.90 41.13 10.29
CA ASP A 525 -34.95 42.51 9.81
C ASP A 525 -36.08 42.68 8.77
N CYS A 526 -37.07 43.48 9.11
CA CYS A 526 -38.18 43.85 8.24
C CYS A 526 -38.06 45.34 7.93
N GLU A 527 -37.29 45.74 6.95
CA GLU A 527 -37.09 47.15 6.53
C GLU A 527 -36.67 48.08 7.69
N GLY A 528 -35.72 47.64 8.55
CA GLY A 528 -35.22 48.39 9.70
C GLY A 528 -36.06 48.26 10.96
N ILE A 529 -37.10 47.44 10.96
CA ILE A 529 -37.89 47.05 12.14
C ILE A 529 -37.54 45.59 12.42
N TYR A 530 -37.15 45.27 13.65
CA TYR A 530 -36.61 43.97 14.02
C TYR A 530 -37.66 43.15 14.76
N TYR A 531 -37.86 41.90 14.35
CA TYR A 531 -38.77 40.95 14.94
C TYR A 531 -38.08 39.70 15.44
N SER A 532 -38.66 39.03 16.44
CA SER A 532 -38.27 37.68 16.80
C SER A 532 -38.83 36.64 15.82
N PRO A 533 -38.17 35.49 15.63
CA PRO A 533 -38.76 34.38 14.89
C PRO A 533 -40.12 33.93 15.44
N LEU A 534 -40.32 34.07 16.74
CA LEU A 534 -41.59 33.78 17.40
C LEU A 534 -42.71 34.69 16.90
N ALA A 535 -42.44 35.99 16.77
CA ALA A 535 -43.44 36.94 16.24
C ALA A 535 -43.83 36.58 14.80
N LEU A 536 -42.82 36.19 13.97
CA LEU A 536 -43.09 35.78 12.61
C LEU A 536 -43.93 34.51 12.52
N SER A 537 -43.63 33.50 13.37
CA SER A 537 -44.44 32.27 13.47
C SER A 537 -45.87 32.59 13.85
N ARG A 538 -46.08 33.40 14.87
CA ARG A 538 -47.41 33.82 15.30
C ARG A 538 -48.17 34.65 14.24
N ALA A 539 -47.48 35.50 13.50
CA ALA A 539 -48.10 36.22 12.38
C ALA A 539 -48.56 35.27 11.27
N LYS A 540 -47.79 34.25 10.96
CA LYS A 540 -48.16 33.20 9.99
C LYS A 540 -49.39 32.40 10.43
N GLU A 541 -49.47 32.02 11.71
CA GLU A 541 -50.63 31.36 12.30
C GLU A 541 -51.89 32.22 12.14
N VAL A 542 -51.85 33.48 12.55
CA VAL A 542 -52.97 34.41 12.44
C VAL A 542 -53.40 34.65 10.99
N ILE A 543 -52.44 34.75 10.07
CA ILE A 543 -52.73 34.87 8.64
C ILE A 543 -53.41 33.61 8.11
N TRP A 544 -52.98 32.45 8.55
CA TRP A 544 -53.63 31.18 8.19
C TRP A 544 -55.06 31.09 8.72
N GLU A 545 -55.31 31.45 9.96
CA GLU A 545 -56.66 31.50 10.57
C GLU A 545 -57.58 32.47 9.85
N LEU A 546 -57.08 33.68 9.54
CA LEU A 546 -57.86 34.66 8.76
C LEU A 546 -58.19 34.14 7.36
N SER A 547 -57.32 33.39 6.76
CA SER A 547 -57.57 32.83 5.42
C SER A 547 -58.63 31.73 5.41
N LEU A 548 -58.84 31.07 6.51
CA LEU A 548 -59.92 30.05 6.67
C LEU A 548 -61.30 30.70 6.85
N THR A 549 -61.35 31.89 7.45
CA THR A 549 -62.60 32.63 7.68
C THR A 549 -62.94 33.58 6.52
N GLU A 550 -61.95 34.18 5.85
CA GLU A 550 -62.08 35.16 4.80
C GLU A 550 -61.70 34.55 3.42
N GLN A 551 -62.63 33.80 2.81
CA GLN A 551 -62.36 33.04 1.59
C GLN A 551 -61.85 33.87 0.40
N ASN A 552 -62.20 35.17 0.32
CA ASN A 552 -61.76 36.10 -0.76
C ASN A 552 -60.43 36.80 -0.46
N GLY A 553 -59.87 36.63 0.74
CA GLY A 553 -58.67 37.30 1.25
C GLY A 553 -58.98 38.36 2.30
N PHE A 554 -57.99 38.78 3.04
CA PHE A 554 -58.11 39.70 4.17
C PHE A 554 -57.46 41.05 3.88
N THR A 555 -57.95 42.11 4.52
CA THR A 555 -57.35 43.44 4.45
C THR A 555 -56.21 43.61 5.44
N VAL A 556 -55.30 44.55 5.18
CA VAL A 556 -54.22 44.93 6.12
C VAL A 556 -54.82 45.45 7.45
N SER A 557 -56.03 46.04 7.43
CA SER A 557 -56.70 46.51 8.65
C SER A 557 -57.14 45.35 9.51
N GLN A 558 -57.75 44.30 8.93
CA GLN A 558 -58.16 43.09 9.67
C GLN A 558 -56.96 42.40 10.32
N LEU A 559 -55.86 42.28 9.59
CA LEU A 559 -54.62 41.71 10.14
C LEU A 559 -54.01 42.57 11.25
N ARG A 560 -54.05 43.94 11.10
CA ARG A 560 -53.59 44.84 12.13
C ARG A 560 -54.37 44.68 13.44
N ASP A 561 -55.67 44.59 13.34
CA ASP A 561 -56.57 44.51 14.51
C ASP A 561 -56.40 43.12 15.21
N LYS A 562 -56.17 42.05 14.44
CA LYS A 562 -55.89 40.70 14.99
C LYS A 562 -54.52 40.61 15.66
N LEU A 563 -53.51 41.30 15.14
CA LEU A 563 -52.14 41.30 15.70
C LEU A 563 -51.95 42.40 16.78
N ASP A 564 -52.96 43.22 17.06
CA ASP A 564 -52.89 44.36 18.00
C ASP A 564 -51.65 45.21 17.82
N THR A 565 -51.41 45.67 16.57
CA THR A 565 -50.19 46.42 16.22
C THR A 565 -50.49 47.72 15.52
N SER A 566 -49.49 48.58 15.36
CA SER A 566 -49.59 49.80 14.60
C SER A 566 -49.42 49.55 13.10
N ARG A 567 -49.96 50.48 12.28
CA ARG A 567 -49.79 50.42 10.82
C ARG A 567 -48.33 50.38 10.38
N LYS A 568 -47.45 51.11 11.07
CA LYS A 568 -46.01 51.16 10.80
C LYS A 568 -45.33 49.78 10.91
N TYR A 569 -45.57 49.11 12.02
CA TYR A 569 -44.99 47.79 12.28
C TYR A 569 -45.59 46.74 11.36
N LEU A 570 -46.89 46.76 11.15
CA LEU A 570 -47.54 45.79 10.28
C LEU A 570 -47.07 45.85 8.84
N LEU A 571 -46.88 47.05 8.27
CA LEU A 571 -46.46 47.21 6.89
C LEU A 571 -45.08 46.58 6.64
N ALA A 572 -44.10 46.80 7.52
CA ALA A 572 -42.79 46.19 7.46
C ALA A 572 -42.86 44.65 7.55
N LEU A 573 -43.64 44.11 8.51
CA LEU A 573 -43.84 42.69 8.68
C LEU A 573 -44.47 42.04 7.44
N VAL A 574 -45.52 42.67 6.90
CA VAL A 574 -46.23 42.14 5.73
C VAL A 574 -45.36 42.28 4.47
N GLY A 575 -44.54 43.32 4.32
CA GLY A 575 -43.55 43.44 3.25
C GLY A 575 -42.59 42.27 3.25
N TYR A 576 -42.07 41.93 4.42
CA TYR A 576 -41.23 40.76 4.57
C TYR A 576 -41.96 39.45 4.19
N LEU A 577 -43.20 39.24 4.66
CA LEU A 577 -44.00 38.05 4.35
C LEU A 577 -44.33 37.94 2.85
N ASP A 578 -44.62 39.09 2.17
CA ASP A 578 -44.88 39.12 0.75
C ASP A 578 -43.59 38.74 -0.05
N THR A 579 -42.43 39.30 0.31
CA THR A 579 -41.16 39.02 -0.32
C THR A 579 -40.72 37.56 -0.19
N HIS A 580 -41.07 36.92 0.94
CA HIS A 580 -40.71 35.53 1.19
C HIS A 580 -41.83 34.54 0.79
N GLY A 581 -42.88 35.03 0.08
CA GLY A 581 -43.93 34.18 -0.48
C GLY A 581 -44.88 33.57 0.54
N PHE A 582 -44.95 34.09 1.78
CA PHE A 582 -45.92 33.68 2.80
C PHE A 582 -47.29 34.33 2.58
N THR A 583 -47.28 35.58 2.04
CA THR A 583 -48.50 36.26 1.59
C THR A 583 -48.31 36.73 0.13
N ARG A 584 -49.43 37.00 -0.53
CA ARG A 584 -49.47 37.65 -1.86
C ARG A 584 -50.58 38.68 -1.92
N ARG A 585 -50.28 39.79 -2.56
CA ARG A 585 -51.23 40.89 -2.76
C ARG A 585 -52.19 40.56 -3.93
N ALA A 586 -53.45 40.78 -3.71
CA ALA A 586 -54.53 40.64 -4.69
C ALA A 586 -55.46 41.90 -4.63
N GLY A 587 -55.07 42.98 -5.30
CA GLY A 587 -55.73 44.28 -5.19
C GLY A 587 -55.51 44.87 -3.79
N ASP A 588 -56.58 45.24 -3.10
CA ASP A 588 -56.55 45.75 -1.73
C ASP A 588 -56.56 44.64 -0.67
N LEU A 589 -56.70 43.40 -1.11
CA LEU A 589 -56.71 42.20 -0.23
C LEU A 589 -55.35 41.50 -0.30
N ARG A 590 -55.10 40.68 0.71
CA ARG A 590 -54.01 39.68 0.75
C ARG A 590 -54.56 38.29 0.89
N ARG A 591 -53.83 37.34 0.30
CA ARG A 591 -54.12 35.90 0.38
C ARG A 591 -52.88 35.13 0.85
N PRO A 592 -53.04 33.93 1.40
CA PRO A 592 -51.90 33.08 1.68
C PRO A 592 -51.05 32.84 0.45
N GLY A 593 -49.73 32.97 0.63
CA GLY A 593 -48.77 32.66 -0.40
C GLY A 593 -48.41 31.14 -0.46
N PRO A 594 -47.73 30.72 -1.52
CA PRO A 594 -47.36 29.29 -1.68
C PRO A 594 -46.50 28.75 -0.55
N ALA A 595 -45.67 29.60 0.06
CA ALA A 595 -44.82 29.17 1.19
C ALA A 595 -45.65 28.86 2.43
N LEU A 596 -46.62 29.71 2.76
CA LEU A 596 -47.53 29.50 3.90
C LEU A 596 -48.41 28.28 3.71
N VAL A 597 -48.98 28.10 2.53
CA VAL A 597 -49.79 26.93 2.20
C VAL A 597 -49.01 25.64 2.37
N ARG A 598 -47.75 25.58 1.92
CA ARG A 598 -46.91 24.39 2.13
C ARG A 598 -46.59 24.10 3.59
N GLU A 599 -46.43 25.16 4.40
CA GLU A 599 -46.08 25.05 5.83
C GLU A 599 -47.26 24.47 6.62
N PHE A 600 -48.50 24.95 6.38
CA PHE A 600 -49.70 24.57 7.15
C PHE A 600 -50.53 23.44 6.50
N SER A 601 -50.26 23.01 5.25
CA SER A 601 -50.94 21.84 4.66
C SER A 601 -50.28 20.51 5.04
N LYS A 602 -49.14 20.53 5.69
CA LYS A 602 -48.41 19.32 6.14
C LYS A 602 -48.62 19.00 7.63
N SER A 603 -49.26 19.90 8.37
CA SER A 603 -49.74 19.71 9.75
C SER A 603 -51.24 19.43 9.73
#